data_7d9b4ec70ba5a0cd787d4fdb0b9f6de5
#
_entry.id   7d9b4ec70ba5a0cd787d4fdb0b9f6de5
#
_cell.length_a   1.000
_cell.length_b   1.000
_cell.length_c   1.000
_cell.angle_alpha   90.00
_cell.angle_beta   90.00
_cell.angle_gamma   90.00
#
_symmetry.space_group_name_H-M   'P 1'
#
loop_
_entity.id
_entity.type
_entity.pdbx_description
1 polymer ?
#
loop_
_entity_poly.entity_id
_entity_poly.type
_entity_poly.pdbx_seq_one_letter_code
_entity_poly.pdbx_strand_id
1 'polypeptide(L)'
;AKGLAKSGMTKANITLTRRKSESLSELTQAGFQTTAENADAVQNSEIILLTVGPGQLMDLLDEISSSLSGDHLLISIVSGVSITEIQEKVGKEIPIIRAMPNTAAALCESMTCLSSLSQFTQGLKTAQSLFENVGKTLVIDETQMASATALCACGVAFFLRAIRAASQGGIEIGFHSDEAFTISAQTARGAATLLLDNDTHPEAEIDLVTTPMGATI
;
A
#
# COMPACT_ATOMS: atom_id res chain seq x y z
N ALA A 1 0.76 -6.59 6.77
CA ALA A 1 0.73 -7.89 7.42
C ALA A 1 -0.32 -8.84 6.79
N LYS A 2 -1.64 -8.52 6.87
CA LYS A 2 -2.70 -9.42 6.35
C LYS A 2 -2.52 -9.78 4.87
N GLY A 3 -2.17 -8.83 4.01
CA GLY A 3 -1.90 -9.09 2.59
C GLY A 3 -0.69 -10.01 2.39
N LEU A 4 0.43 -9.76 3.07
CA LEU A 4 1.62 -10.60 3.00
C LEU A 4 1.34 -12.04 3.46
N ALA A 5 0.55 -12.22 4.52
CA ALA A 5 0.12 -13.55 4.93
C ALA A 5 -0.81 -14.23 3.91
N LYS A 6 -1.69 -13.45 3.25
CA LYS A 6 -2.59 -13.93 2.19
C LYS A 6 -1.80 -14.37 0.94
N SER A 7 -0.70 -13.71 0.62
CA SER A 7 0.18 -14.08 -0.51
C SER A 7 1.06 -15.30 -0.25
N GLY A 8 1.02 -15.87 0.97
CA GLY A 8 1.76 -17.09 1.32
C GLY A 8 2.95 -16.87 2.27
N MET A 9 3.23 -15.62 2.67
CA MET A 9 4.28 -15.37 3.66
C MET A 9 3.89 -15.97 5.02
N THR A 10 4.81 -16.70 5.64
CA THR A 10 4.59 -17.31 6.95
C THR A 10 4.38 -16.23 8.02
N LYS A 11 3.24 -16.27 8.70
CA LYS A 11 2.86 -15.26 9.71
C LYS A 11 3.88 -15.16 10.86
N ALA A 12 4.52 -16.28 11.23
CA ALA A 12 5.56 -16.30 12.23
C ALA A 12 6.82 -15.49 11.85
N ASN A 13 6.99 -15.17 10.58
CA ASN A 13 8.07 -14.31 10.09
C ASN A 13 7.67 -12.82 10.06
N ILE A 14 6.47 -12.48 10.55
CA ILE A 14 5.97 -11.12 10.58
C ILE A 14 5.74 -10.72 12.04
N THR A 15 6.59 -9.83 12.55
CA THR A 15 6.45 -9.25 13.88
C THR A 15 5.72 -7.92 13.79
N LEU A 16 4.68 -7.75 14.60
CA LEU A 16 3.86 -6.54 14.65
C LEU A 16 4.05 -5.85 16.00
N THR A 17 4.28 -4.55 15.96
CA THR A 17 4.42 -3.74 17.18
C THR A 17 3.31 -2.73 17.33
N ARG A 18 2.86 -2.50 18.55
CA ARG A 18 1.98 -1.39 18.93
C ARG A 18 2.17 -1.05 20.41
N ARG A 19 2.09 0.25 20.76
CA ARG A 19 2.12 0.72 22.15
C ARG A 19 1.07 0.06 23.04
N LYS A 20 -0.13 -0.23 22.50
CA LYS A 20 -1.22 -0.92 23.21
C LYS A 20 -1.31 -2.36 22.70
N SER A 21 -0.75 -3.29 23.46
CA SER A 21 -0.76 -4.72 23.14
C SER A 21 -2.16 -5.32 22.98
N GLU A 22 -3.16 -4.80 23.70
CA GLU A 22 -4.57 -5.22 23.60
C GLU A 22 -5.10 -5.17 22.15
N SER A 23 -4.65 -4.18 21.36
CA SER A 23 -5.05 -4.05 19.95
C SER A 23 -4.35 -5.04 19.00
N LEU A 24 -3.45 -5.87 19.52
CA LEU A 24 -2.76 -6.93 18.77
C LEU A 24 -3.32 -8.33 19.03
N SER A 25 -4.19 -8.50 20.02
CA SER A 25 -4.70 -9.80 20.46
C SER A 25 -5.28 -10.65 19.33
N GLU A 26 -6.08 -10.06 18.46
CA GLU A 26 -6.65 -10.75 17.26
C GLU A 26 -5.54 -11.22 16.30
N LEU A 27 -4.49 -10.42 16.13
CA LEU A 27 -3.38 -10.73 15.22
C LEU A 27 -2.48 -11.80 15.82
N THR A 28 -2.27 -11.78 17.15
CA THR A 28 -1.58 -12.84 17.88
C THR A 28 -2.33 -14.18 17.74
N GLN A 29 -3.65 -14.16 17.96
CA GLN A 29 -4.51 -15.33 17.75
C GLN A 29 -4.51 -15.83 16.31
N ALA A 30 -4.33 -14.93 15.35
CA ALA A 30 -4.19 -15.27 13.94
C ALA A 30 -2.81 -15.84 13.57
N GLY A 31 -1.86 -15.91 14.50
CA GLY A 31 -0.53 -16.54 14.35
C GLY A 31 0.61 -15.58 13.96
N PHE A 32 0.41 -14.27 14.06
CA PHE A 32 1.51 -13.30 13.92
C PHE A 32 2.32 -13.20 15.21
N GLN A 33 3.61 -12.87 15.07
CA GLN A 33 4.42 -12.45 16.21
C GLN A 33 3.99 -11.04 16.64
N THR A 34 3.90 -10.78 17.93
CA THR A 34 3.51 -9.46 18.44
C THR A 34 4.33 -9.08 19.66
N THR A 35 4.72 -7.82 19.74
CA THR A 35 5.42 -7.24 20.90
C THR A 35 5.04 -5.77 21.08
N ALA A 36 5.21 -5.25 22.30
CA ALA A 36 5.11 -3.83 22.57
C ALA A 36 6.45 -3.10 22.38
N GLU A 37 7.57 -3.86 22.38
CA GLU A 37 8.93 -3.35 22.35
C GLU A 37 9.45 -3.23 20.92
N ASN A 38 9.51 -1.99 20.39
CA ASN A 38 9.97 -1.74 19.03
C ASN A 38 11.44 -2.11 18.82
N ALA A 39 12.30 -1.86 19.82
CA ALA A 39 13.72 -2.18 19.74
C ALA A 39 13.98 -3.69 19.60
N ASP A 40 13.24 -4.52 20.33
CA ASP A 40 13.33 -5.98 20.24
C ASP A 40 12.86 -6.49 18.87
N ALA A 41 11.79 -5.91 18.35
CA ALA A 41 11.29 -6.24 17.01
C ALA A 41 12.34 -5.92 15.94
N VAL A 42 13.00 -4.77 16.02
CA VAL A 42 14.06 -4.36 15.10
C VAL A 42 15.24 -5.34 15.16
N GLN A 43 15.76 -5.66 16.35
CA GLN A 43 16.92 -6.57 16.52
C GLN A 43 16.68 -7.97 15.94
N ASN A 44 15.43 -8.41 15.87
CA ASN A 44 15.03 -9.72 15.37
C ASN A 44 14.45 -9.71 13.96
N SER A 45 14.69 -8.65 13.18
CA SER A 45 14.12 -8.49 11.84
C SER A 45 15.15 -7.92 10.86
N GLU A 46 15.17 -8.38 9.64
CA GLU A 46 16.02 -7.83 8.57
C GLU A 46 15.36 -6.64 7.86
N ILE A 47 14.02 -6.67 7.76
CA ILE A 47 13.22 -5.65 7.07
C ILE A 47 12.31 -4.96 8.08
N ILE A 48 12.45 -3.65 8.20
CA ILE A 48 11.70 -2.82 9.14
C ILE A 48 10.71 -1.95 8.37
N LEU A 49 9.41 -2.19 8.56
CA LEU A 49 8.36 -1.36 7.97
C LEU A 49 7.87 -0.30 8.97
N LEU A 50 8.11 0.97 8.65
CA LEU A 50 7.59 2.12 9.40
C LEU A 50 6.17 2.44 8.94
N THR A 51 5.18 2.12 9.80
CA THR A 51 3.74 2.21 9.47
C THR A 51 2.96 3.10 10.43
N VAL A 52 3.65 4.06 11.05
CA VAL A 52 3.07 5.03 11.98
C VAL A 52 2.55 6.27 11.27
N GLY A 53 1.78 7.09 11.97
CA GLY A 53 1.41 8.42 11.45
C GLY A 53 2.61 9.36 11.33
N PRO A 54 2.58 10.36 10.41
CA PRO A 54 3.72 11.26 10.18
C PRO A 54 4.25 11.92 11.45
N GLY A 55 3.36 12.39 12.34
CA GLY A 55 3.74 13.02 13.60
C GLY A 55 4.37 12.09 14.65
N GLN A 56 4.41 10.78 14.39
CA GLN A 56 4.98 9.79 15.31
C GLN A 56 6.32 9.22 14.80
N LEU A 57 6.68 9.52 13.56
CA LEU A 57 7.83 8.89 12.90
C LEU A 57 9.14 9.26 13.58
N MET A 58 9.34 10.53 13.89
CA MET A 58 10.61 11.01 14.48
C MET A 58 10.84 10.45 15.88
N ASP A 59 9.80 10.35 16.70
CA ASP A 59 9.87 9.72 18.02
C ASP A 59 10.18 8.21 17.91
N LEU A 60 9.56 7.52 16.94
CA LEU A 60 9.85 6.12 16.69
C LEU A 60 11.29 5.91 16.24
N LEU A 61 11.80 6.76 15.35
CA LEU A 61 13.19 6.67 14.90
C LEU A 61 14.18 6.91 16.04
N ASP A 62 13.90 7.83 16.97
CA ASP A 62 14.71 8.03 18.19
C ASP A 62 14.76 6.75 19.02
N GLU A 63 13.62 6.11 19.22
CA GLU A 63 13.49 4.90 20.00
C GLU A 63 14.30 3.72 19.41
N ILE A 64 14.23 3.53 18.06
CA ILE A 64 14.82 2.34 17.42
C ILE A 64 16.22 2.58 16.84
N SER A 65 16.70 3.82 16.73
CA SER A 65 17.96 4.15 16.04
C SER A 65 19.18 3.41 16.60
N SER A 66 19.23 3.19 17.92
CA SER A 66 20.32 2.41 18.56
C SER A 66 20.33 0.94 18.14
N SER A 67 19.16 0.37 17.84
CA SER A 67 18.98 -1.03 17.43
C SER A 67 19.16 -1.24 15.93
N LEU A 68 19.18 -0.19 15.11
CA LEU A 68 19.43 -0.28 13.68
C LEU A 68 20.91 -0.52 13.36
N SER A 69 21.20 -1.33 12.36
CA SER A 69 22.55 -1.60 11.82
C SER A 69 22.54 -1.53 10.29
N GLY A 70 23.71 -1.59 9.65
CA GLY A 70 23.84 -1.61 8.20
C GLY A 70 23.19 -2.81 7.49
N ASP A 71 22.85 -3.86 8.23
CA ASP A 71 22.21 -5.07 7.70
C ASP A 71 20.69 -4.93 7.58
N HIS A 72 20.11 -3.89 8.17
CA HIS A 72 18.67 -3.65 8.11
C HIS A 72 18.27 -2.92 6.83
N LEU A 73 17.12 -3.30 6.28
CA LEU A 73 16.40 -2.55 5.26
C LEU A 73 15.24 -1.79 5.91
N LEU A 74 15.31 -0.47 5.90
CA LEU A 74 14.26 0.39 6.46
C LEU A 74 13.29 0.81 5.34
N ILE A 75 12.01 0.48 5.49
CA ILE A 75 10.97 0.84 4.51
C ILE A 75 9.96 1.74 5.19
N SER A 76 9.82 2.97 4.72
CA SER A 76 8.82 3.93 5.22
C SER A 76 7.61 4.00 4.30
N ILE A 77 6.42 3.74 4.84
CA ILE A 77 5.15 4.03 4.16
C ILE A 77 4.51 5.34 4.66
N VAL A 78 5.29 6.13 5.39
CA VAL A 78 4.83 7.39 5.99
C VAL A 78 4.83 8.49 4.94
N SER A 79 3.69 9.16 4.77
CA SER A 79 3.57 10.28 3.84
C SER A 79 4.25 11.55 4.39
N GLY A 80 4.81 12.36 3.48
CA GLY A 80 5.31 13.71 3.81
C GLY A 80 6.68 13.75 4.47
N VAL A 81 7.38 12.63 4.64
CA VAL A 81 8.76 12.59 5.19
C VAL A 81 9.70 12.00 4.14
N SER A 82 10.77 12.69 3.83
CA SER A 82 11.77 12.32 2.82
C SER A 82 12.76 11.26 3.31
N ILE A 83 13.46 10.62 2.37
CA ILE A 83 14.57 9.71 2.67
C ILE A 83 15.66 10.45 3.44
N THR A 84 15.97 11.68 3.03
CA THR A 84 16.98 12.52 3.68
C THR A 84 16.65 12.79 5.14
N GLU A 85 15.42 13.21 5.45
CA GLU A 85 14.98 13.45 6.83
C GLU A 85 15.07 12.19 7.70
N ILE A 86 14.70 11.03 7.15
CA ILE A 86 14.83 9.74 7.85
C ILE A 86 16.30 9.40 8.06
N GLN A 87 17.15 9.57 7.03
CA GLN A 87 18.58 9.27 7.07
C GLN A 87 19.31 10.14 8.11
N GLU A 88 19.02 11.45 8.14
CA GLU A 88 19.56 12.38 9.12
C GLU A 88 19.16 12.01 10.55
N LYS A 89 17.89 11.63 10.73
CA LYS A 89 17.34 11.22 12.02
C LYS A 89 17.94 9.92 12.54
N VAL A 90 18.13 8.94 11.67
CA VAL A 90 18.76 7.64 12.01
C VAL A 90 20.25 7.80 12.30
N GLY A 91 20.94 8.74 11.63
CA GLY A 91 22.36 9.02 11.83
C GLY A 91 23.30 7.89 11.43
N LYS A 92 22.83 6.92 10.64
CA LYS A 92 23.60 5.76 10.14
C LYS A 92 23.34 5.56 8.66
N GLU A 93 24.35 5.09 7.92
CA GLU A 93 24.19 4.76 6.52
C GLU A 93 23.55 3.38 6.38
N ILE A 94 22.23 3.36 6.18
CA ILE A 94 21.43 2.15 5.99
C ILE A 94 20.54 2.31 4.77
N PRO A 95 20.16 1.22 4.07
CA PRO A 95 19.18 1.29 2.99
C PRO A 95 17.82 1.78 3.49
N ILE A 96 17.36 2.92 2.94
CA ILE A 96 16.04 3.48 3.22
C ILE A 96 15.24 3.53 1.93
N ILE A 97 14.07 2.90 1.95
CA ILE A 97 13.11 2.88 0.84
C ILE A 97 11.85 3.60 1.26
N ARG A 98 11.37 4.51 0.45
CA ARG A 98 10.00 5.03 0.58
C ARG A 98 9.08 4.18 -0.25
N ALA A 99 7.97 3.77 0.34
CA ALA A 99 6.93 3.02 -0.33
C ALA A 99 5.59 3.71 -0.10
N MET A 100 4.78 3.82 -1.14
CA MET A 100 3.44 4.37 -1.07
C MET A 100 2.43 3.34 -1.58
N PRO A 101 2.04 2.38 -0.73
CA PRO A 101 0.97 1.43 -1.00
C PRO A 101 -0.40 2.08 -0.77
N ASN A 102 -1.44 1.30 -1.01
CA ASN A 102 -2.80 1.65 -0.62
C ASN A 102 -3.49 0.51 0.17
N THR A 103 -4.70 0.75 0.61
CA THR A 103 -5.47 -0.19 1.46
C THR A 103 -5.80 -1.51 0.77
N ALA A 104 -5.78 -1.57 -0.57
CA ALA A 104 -6.00 -2.81 -1.32
C ALA A 104 -4.87 -3.83 -1.14
N ALA A 105 -3.74 -3.43 -0.52
CA ALA A 105 -2.68 -4.36 -0.10
C ALA A 105 -3.19 -5.51 0.78
N ALA A 106 -4.25 -5.30 1.55
CA ALA A 106 -4.87 -6.37 2.33
C ALA A 106 -5.49 -7.48 1.48
N LEU A 107 -5.80 -7.18 0.22
CA LEU A 107 -6.39 -8.07 -0.77
C LEU A 107 -5.39 -8.53 -1.84
N CYS A 108 -4.13 -8.09 -1.79
CA CYS A 108 -3.07 -8.29 -2.78
C CYS A 108 -3.36 -7.58 -4.12
N GLU A 109 -4.02 -6.42 -4.06
CA GLU A 109 -4.42 -5.60 -5.22
C GLU A 109 -3.91 -4.15 -5.07
N SER A 110 -2.82 -3.94 -4.32
CA SER A 110 -2.23 -2.61 -4.15
C SER A 110 -1.49 -2.17 -5.41
N MET A 111 -1.56 -0.89 -5.71
CA MET A 111 -0.49 -0.23 -6.44
C MET A 111 0.47 0.37 -5.42
N THR A 112 1.77 0.08 -5.51
CA THR A 112 2.78 0.58 -4.58
C THR A 112 3.88 1.31 -5.37
N CYS A 113 4.01 2.61 -5.16
CA CYS A 113 5.15 3.36 -5.68
C CYS A 113 6.33 3.26 -4.71
N LEU A 114 7.54 3.04 -5.25
CA LEU A 114 8.77 2.85 -4.49
C LEU A 114 9.82 3.88 -4.93
N SER A 115 10.58 4.40 -3.98
CA SER A 115 11.73 5.27 -4.24
C SER A 115 12.86 5.00 -3.26
N SER A 116 14.08 5.21 -3.72
CA SER A 116 15.33 4.98 -2.97
C SER A 116 16.43 5.90 -3.48
N LEU A 117 17.45 6.12 -2.68
CA LEU A 117 18.71 6.67 -3.18
C LEU A 117 19.42 5.67 -4.09
N SER A 118 20.11 6.17 -5.10
CA SER A 118 20.73 5.36 -6.18
C SER A 118 21.73 4.31 -5.69
N GLN A 119 22.41 4.54 -4.56
CA GLN A 119 23.36 3.60 -3.97
C GLN A 119 22.70 2.35 -3.36
N PHE A 120 21.39 2.38 -3.06
CA PHE A 120 20.69 1.28 -2.37
C PHE A 120 19.85 0.41 -3.32
N THR A 121 20.37 0.13 -4.52
CA THR A 121 19.67 -0.64 -5.55
C THR A 121 19.21 -2.03 -5.06
N GLN A 122 20.02 -2.71 -4.25
CA GLN A 122 19.65 -4.04 -3.71
C GLN A 122 18.51 -3.94 -2.71
N GLY A 123 18.52 -2.95 -1.83
CA GLY A 123 17.43 -2.69 -0.90
C GLY A 123 16.12 -2.37 -1.64
N LEU A 124 16.20 -1.59 -2.73
CA LEU A 124 15.06 -1.29 -3.59
C LEU A 124 14.46 -2.56 -4.22
N LYS A 125 15.30 -3.46 -4.75
CA LYS A 125 14.83 -4.75 -5.31
C LYS A 125 14.16 -5.63 -4.25
N THR A 126 14.72 -5.67 -3.03
CA THR A 126 14.13 -6.42 -1.91
C THR A 126 12.76 -5.85 -1.53
N ALA A 127 12.65 -4.52 -1.42
CA ALA A 127 11.37 -3.86 -1.16
C ALA A 127 10.37 -4.10 -2.29
N GLN A 128 10.80 -4.03 -3.56
CA GLN A 128 9.96 -4.31 -4.71
C GLN A 128 9.39 -5.74 -4.64
N SER A 129 10.26 -6.74 -4.45
CA SER A 129 9.83 -8.14 -4.30
C SER A 129 8.87 -8.34 -3.12
N LEU A 130 9.06 -7.63 -2.00
CA LEU A 130 8.16 -7.68 -0.86
C LEU A 130 6.76 -7.15 -1.23
N PHE A 131 6.69 -5.99 -1.89
CA PHE A 131 5.41 -5.35 -2.23
C PHE A 131 4.71 -6.01 -3.42
N GLU A 132 5.40 -6.70 -4.32
CA GLU A 132 4.82 -7.51 -5.39
C GLU A 132 3.95 -8.66 -4.86
N ASN A 133 4.19 -9.11 -3.62
CA ASN A 133 3.30 -10.05 -2.95
C ASN A 133 1.93 -9.44 -2.58
N VAL A 134 1.79 -8.13 -2.58
CA VAL A 134 0.54 -7.47 -2.18
C VAL A 134 -0.05 -6.59 -3.29
N GLY A 135 0.46 -6.73 -4.52
CA GLY A 135 -0.04 -6.03 -5.71
C GLY A 135 1.05 -5.69 -6.71
N LYS A 136 0.85 -4.65 -7.50
CA LYS A 136 1.84 -4.16 -8.49
C LYS A 136 2.73 -3.10 -7.88
N THR A 137 3.96 -2.98 -8.38
CA THR A 137 4.93 -1.96 -7.95
C THR A 137 5.37 -1.09 -9.11
N LEU A 138 5.76 0.15 -8.80
CA LEU A 138 6.39 1.08 -9.73
C LEU A 138 7.52 1.82 -9.01
N VAL A 139 8.72 1.76 -9.57
CA VAL A 139 9.83 2.58 -9.08
C VAL A 139 9.74 3.97 -9.69
N ILE A 140 9.79 4.99 -8.85
CA ILE A 140 9.67 6.40 -9.23
C ILE A 140 10.79 7.22 -8.60
N ASP A 141 11.00 8.43 -9.12
CA ASP A 141 11.84 9.43 -8.44
C ASP A 141 11.17 9.89 -7.13
N GLU A 142 11.97 10.18 -6.10
CA GLU A 142 11.43 10.60 -4.81
C GLU A 142 10.62 11.90 -4.90
N THR A 143 10.95 12.79 -5.81
CA THR A 143 10.20 14.03 -6.05
C THR A 143 8.77 13.78 -6.49
N GLN A 144 8.47 12.62 -7.07
CA GLN A 144 7.13 12.19 -7.48
C GLN A 144 6.31 11.56 -6.34
N MET A 145 6.90 11.34 -5.15
CA MET A 145 6.22 10.60 -4.07
C MET A 145 4.96 11.32 -3.55
N ALA A 146 4.92 12.66 -3.58
CA ALA A 146 3.71 13.41 -3.24
C ALA A 146 2.58 13.18 -4.26
N SER A 147 2.91 13.15 -5.55
CA SER A 147 1.96 12.83 -6.63
C SER A 147 1.49 11.37 -6.55
N ALA A 148 2.39 10.45 -6.24
CA ALA A 148 2.05 9.05 -5.98
C ALA A 148 1.09 8.90 -4.79
N THR A 149 1.28 9.67 -3.72
CA THR A 149 0.36 9.69 -2.58
C THR A 149 -1.05 10.07 -3.03
N ALA A 150 -1.18 11.11 -3.85
CA ALA A 150 -2.48 11.55 -4.36
C ALA A 150 -3.15 10.49 -5.27
N LEU A 151 -2.39 9.90 -6.20
CA LEU A 151 -2.93 8.96 -7.19
C LEU A 151 -3.08 7.53 -6.65
N CYS A 152 -2.08 7.00 -5.96
CA CYS A 152 -2.08 5.61 -5.48
C CYS A 152 -2.83 5.47 -4.15
N ALA A 153 -2.49 6.27 -3.13
CA ALA A 153 -3.08 6.13 -1.80
C ALA A 153 -4.48 6.75 -1.73
N CYS A 154 -4.63 8.02 -2.12
CA CYS A 154 -5.92 8.72 -2.10
C CYS A 154 -6.82 8.29 -3.26
N GLY A 155 -6.26 7.86 -4.40
CA GLY A 155 -6.97 7.45 -5.60
C GLY A 155 -8.02 6.38 -5.36
N VAL A 156 -7.80 5.46 -4.42
CA VAL A 156 -8.81 4.46 -4.01
C VAL A 156 -10.13 5.14 -3.62
N ALA A 157 -10.08 6.27 -2.91
CA ALA A 157 -11.29 7.00 -2.52
C ALA A 157 -12.01 7.63 -3.73
N PHE A 158 -11.30 8.01 -4.78
CA PHE A 158 -11.91 8.57 -5.99
C PHE A 158 -12.72 7.51 -6.73
N PHE A 159 -12.16 6.33 -6.94
CA PHE A 159 -12.85 5.20 -7.58
C PHE A 159 -14.01 4.68 -6.73
N LEU A 160 -13.86 4.60 -5.40
CA LEU A 160 -14.95 4.23 -4.51
C LEU A 160 -16.13 5.22 -4.57
N ARG A 161 -15.86 6.53 -4.75
CA ARG A 161 -16.91 7.53 -4.97
C ARG A 161 -17.63 7.34 -6.30
N ALA A 162 -16.89 7.01 -7.38
CA ALA A 162 -17.49 6.71 -8.68
C ALA A 162 -18.38 5.46 -8.60
N ILE A 163 -17.92 4.39 -7.96
CA ILE A 163 -18.69 3.16 -7.72
C ILE A 163 -19.97 3.48 -6.92
N ARG A 164 -19.85 4.30 -5.87
CA ARG A 164 -21.01 4.72 -5.08
C ARG A 164 -22.02 5.50 -5.92
N ALA A 165 -21.57 6.43 -6.76
CA ALA A 165 -22.46 7.20 -7.64
C ALA A 165 -23.19 6.30 -8.63
N ALA A 166 -22.48 5.34 -9.23
CA ALA A 166 -23.09 4.35 -10.13
C ALA A 166 -24.12 3.47 -9.39
N SER A 167 -23.84 3.05 -8.16
CA SER A 167 -24.79 2.29 -7.33
C SER A 167 -26.04 3.10 -6.99
N GLN A 168 -25.89 4.39 -6.67
CA GLN A 168 -27.03 5.27 -6.44
C GLN A 168 -27.92 5.41 -7.69
N GLY A 169 -27.31 5.65 -8.87
CA GLY A 169 -28.04 5.66 -10.13
C GLY A 169 -28.74 4.33 -10.43
N GLY A 170 -28.10 3.20 -10.11
CA GLY A 170 -28.72 1.87 -10.20
C GLY A 170 -30.01 1.73 -9.40
N ILE A 171 -30.04 2.28 -8.18
CA ILE A 171 -31.25 2.30 -7.35
C ILE A 171 -32.33 3.16 -7.99
N GLU A 172 -31.98 4.33 -8.53
CA GLU A 172 -32.93 5.25 -9.17
C GLU A 172 -33.61 4.62 -10.39
N ILE A 173 -32.92 3.72 -11.11
CA ILE A 173 -33.48 3.02 -12.26
C ILE A 173 -34.13 1.66 -11.93
N GLY A 174 -34.25 1.30 -10.63
CA GLY A 174 -35.12 0.22 -10.16
C GLY A 174 -34.43 -1.03 -9.59
N PHE A 175 -33.10 -1.06 -9.45
CA PHE A 175 -32.41 -2.15 -8.73
C PHE A 175 -32.54 -2.02 -7.23
N HIS A 176 -32.55 -3.15 -6.51
CA HIS A 176 -32.36 -3.13 -5.06
C HIS A 176 -30.93 -2.67 -4.70
N SER A 177 -30.74 -2.13 -3.51
CA SER A 177 -29.47 -1.49 -3.11
C SER A 177 -28.26 -2.44 -3.13
N ASP A 178 -28.45 -3.69 -2.74
CA ASP A 178 -27.42 -4.74 -2.75
C ASP A 178 -27.07 -5.20 -4.19
N GLU A 179 -28.08 -5.29 -5.06
CA GLU A 179 -27.91 -5.57 -6.48
C GLU A 179 -27.15 -4.43 -7.18
N ALA A 180 -27.59 -3.18 -7.01
CA ALA A 180 -26.97 -2.00 -7.58
C ALA A 180 -25.51 -1.86 -7.14
N PHE A 181 -25.20 -2.13 -5.86
CA PHE A 181 -23.84 -2.14 -5.34
C PHE A 181 -23.00 -3.23 -6.00
N THR A 182 -23.49 -4.46 -6.06
CA THR A 182 -22.77 -5.60 -6.64
C THR A 182 -22.47 -5.38 -8.11
N ILE A 183 -23.47 -4.93 -8.89
CA ILE A 183 -23.34 -4.61 -10.32
C ILE A 183 -22.27 -3.53 -10.51
N SER A 184 -22.38 -2.40 -9.80
CA SER A 184 -21.46 -1.28 -9.96
C SER A 184 -20.02 -1.65 -9.59
N ALA A 185 -19.82 -2.36 -8.48
CA ALA A 185 -18.49 -2.77 -8.03
C ALA A 185 -17.84 -3.76 -9.02
N GLN A 186 -18.59 -4.77 -9.49
CA GLN A 186 -18.07 -5.76 -10.42
C GLN A 186 -17.80 -5.14 -11.81
N THR A 187 -18.65 -4.22 -12.27
CA THR A 187 -18.46 -3.50 -13.54
C THR A 187 -17.20 -2.62 -13.49
N ALA A 188 -17.00 -1.89 -12.40
CA ALA A 188 -15.78 -1.08 -12.21
C ALA A 188 -14.52 -1.95 -12.18
N ARG A 189 -14.56 -3.12 -11.52
CA ARG A 189 -13.47 -4.09 -11.54
C ARG A 189 -13.18 -4.56 -12.97
N GLY A 190 -14.22 -4.92 -13.75
CA GLY A 190 -14.08 -5.34 -15.14
C GLY A 190 -13.43 -4.27 -16.00
N ALA A 191 -13.89 -3.01 -15.90
CA ALA A 191 -13.32 -1.90 -16.63
C ALA A 191 -11.83 -1.66 -16.30
N ALA A 192 -11.45 -1.73 -15.03
CA ALA A 192 -10.04 -1.62 -14.63
C ALA A 192 -9.20 -2.78 -15.17
N THR A 193 -9.75 -4.01 -15.16
CA THR A 193 -9.07 -5.20 -15.69
C THR A 193 -8.84 -5.10 -17.19
N LEU A 194 -9.82 -4.60 -17.97
CA LEU A 194 -9.64 -4.39 -19.40
C LEU A 194 -8.43 -3.49 -19.72
N LEU A 195 -8.27 -2.39 -18.98
CA LEU A 195 -7.13 -1.48 -19.19
C LEU A 195 -5.79 -2.12 -18.78
N LEU A 196 -5.77 -2.92 -17.71
CA LEU A 196 -4.55 -3.53 -17.19
C LEU A 196 -4.07 -4.72 -18.03
N ASP A 197 -4.99 -5.46 -18.65
CA ASP A 197 -4.68 -6.68 -19.41
C ASP A 197 -4.46 -6.39 -20.90
N ASN A 198 -5.21 -5.43 -21.47
CA ASN A 198 -5.13 -5.09 -22.89
C ASN A 198 -4.12 -3.98 -23.21
N ASP A 199 -3.61 -3.27 -22.21
CA ASP A 199 -2.71 -2.09 -22.37
C ASP A 199 -3.35 -1.04 -23.31
N THR A 200 -4.67 -0.83 -23.17
CA THR A 200 -5.46 0.07 -24.02
C THR A 200 -5.68 1.42 -23.33
N HIS A 201 -5.96 2.44 -24.14
CA HIS A 201 -6.35 3.75 -23.61
C HIS A 201 -7.83 3.73 -23.19
N PRO A 202 -8.22 4.39 -22.07
CA PRO A 202 -9.61 4.41 -21.58
C PRO A 202 -10.64 4.81 -22.66
N GLU A 203 -10.33 5.81 -23.49
CA GLU A 203 -11.23 6.25 -24.56
C GLU A 203 -11.47 5.17 -25.62
N ALA A 204 -10.46 4.33 -25.92
CA ALA A 204 -10.64 3.22 -26.84
C ALA A 204 -11.62 2.17 -26.30
N GLU A 205 -11.55 1.86 -25.00
CA GLU A 205 -12.50 0.94 -24.36
C GLU A 205 -13.91 1.55 -24.27
N ILE A 206 -14.03 2.88 -24.07
CA ILE A 206 -15.31 3.60 -24.08
C ILE A 206 -15.94 3.54 -25.47
N ASP A 207 -15.16 3.76 -26.53
CA ASP A 207 -15.65 3.68 -27.92
C ASP A 207 -16.20 2.29 -28.25
N LEU A 208 -15.56 1.22 -27.76
CA LEU A 208 -16.00 -0.17 -28.00
C LEU A 208 -17.38 -0.49 -27.37
N VAL A 209 -17.73 0.14 -26.25
CA VAL A 209 -19.02 -0.07 -25.58
C VAL A 209 -20.08 0.98 -25.99
N THR A 210 -19.69 1.98 -26.77
CA THR A 210 -20.57 3.04 -27.24
C THR A 210 -21.23 2.64 -28.55
N THR A 211 -22.56 2.62 -28.58
CA THR A 211 -23.35 2.33 -29.81
C THR A 211 -24.25 3.50 -30.19
N PRO A 212 -24.56 3.69 -31.48
CA PRO A 212 -25.49 4.74 -31.92
C PRO A 212 -26.84 4.64 -31.19
N MET A 213 -27.27 5.75 -30.57
CA MET A 213 -28.47 5.84 -29.71
C MET A 213 -28.42 4.93 -28.47
N GLY A 214 -27.24 4.48 -28.06
CA GLY A 214 -27.03 3.69 -26.85
C GLY A 214 -27.09 4.54 -25.58
N ALA A 215 -27.23 3.86 -24.42
CA ALA A 215 -27.32 4.52 -23.11
C ALA A 215 -25.96 5.00 -22.57
N THR A 216 -24.85 4.71 -23.26
CA THR A 216 -23.48 5.05 -22.82
C THR A 216 -23.12 6.52 -23.10
N ILE A 217 -23.81 7.21 -24.01
CA ILE A 217 -23.57 8.61 -24.40
C ILE A 217 -24.48 9.53 -23.58
#